data_6ad6d17ecf64ff5b030c7214b203808f
#
_entry.id   6ad6d17ecf64ff5b030c7214b203808f
#
_cell.length_a   1.000
_cell.length_b   1.000
_cell.length_c   1.000
_cell.angle_alpha   90.00
_cell.angle_beta   90.00
_cell.angle_gamma   90.00
#
_symmetry.space_group_name_H-M   'P 1'
#
loop_
_entity.id
_entity.type
_entity.pdbx_description
1 polymer ?
#
loop_
_entity_poly.entity_id
_entity_poly.type
_entity_poly.pdbx_seq_one_letter_code
_entity_poly.pdbx_strand_id
1 'polypeptide(L)'
;MEESHPEPVTLGDVKELLEKELSIRENRLRCVDCGHFQPVPDVEPEPEVSESSEEGEEVEGPTGPTCDSCGSERMNLIEQIQYEHKLALDHVRILAQSTPEISKSIIEKVIDLEHVDDYYAAKIADILPMHPDDVRSIFARERFSLGRDEIDSIINAVRETTGA
;
A
#
# COMPACT_ATOMS: atom_id res chain seq x y z
N MET A 1 -23.66 -23.18 15.94
CA MET A 1 -22.46 -22.32 16.02
C MET A 1 -22.22 -21.88 14.61
N GLU A 2 -22.65 -20.68 14.22
CA GLU A 2 -22.29 -20.09 12.93
C GLU A 2 -20.78 -19.81 12.98
N GLU A 3 -20.02 -20.54 12.16
CA GLU A 3 -18.64 -20.17 11.89
C GLU A 3 -18.69 -18.86 11.11
N SER A 4 -18.43 -17.76 11.80
CA SER A 4 -18.24 -16.48 11.12
C SER A 4 -16.98 -16.60 10.25
N HIS A 5 -17.17 -16.84 8.97
CA HIS A 5 -16.08 -16.68 8.03
C HIS A 5 -15.64 -15.20 8.05
N PRO A 6 -14.35 -14.92 8.21
CA PRO A 6 -13.87 -13.54 8.15
C PRO A 6 -14.20 -12.95 6.78
N GLU A 7 -14.78 -11.77 6.75
CA GLU A 7 -15.04 -11.05 5.51
C GLU A 7 -13.70 -10.76 4.80
N PRO A 8 -13.60 -11.02 3.50
CA PRO A 8 -12.39 -10.68 2.75
C PRO A 8 -12.20 -9.18 2.69
N VAL A 9 -10.94 -8.74 2.82
CA VAL A 9 -10.55 -7.33 2.79
C VAL A 9 -9.64 -7.13 1.57
N THR A 10 -9.82 -6.03 0.84
CA THR A 10 -9.01 -5.74 -0.36
C THR A 10 -7.62 -5.21 0.03
N LEU A 11 -6.66 -5.31 -0.90
CA LEU A 11 -5.32 -4.75 -0.70
C LEU A 11 -5.36 -3.22 -0.56
N GLY A 12 -6.32 -2.55 -1.20
CA GLY A 12 -6.57 -1.12 -1.05
C GLY A 12 -6.95 -0.75 0.39
N ASP A 13 -7.89 -1.48 0.98
CA ASP A 13 -8.32 -1.27 2.38
C ASP A 13 -7.18 -1.53 3.37
N VAL A 14 -6.39 -2.60 3.16
CA VAL A 14 -5.23 -2.91 4.01
C VAL A 14 -4.18 -1.82 3.93
N LYS A 15 -3.93 -1.28 2.73
CA LYS A 15 -2.99 -0.17 2.52
C LYS A 15 -3.43 1.06 3.30
N GLU A 16 -4.68 1.49 3.16
CA GLU A 16 -5.22 2.66 3.87
C GLU A 16 -5.15 2.47 5.39
N LEU A 17 -5.53 1.28 5.89
CA LEU A 17 -5.46 0.95 7.30
C LEU A 17 -4.05 1.08 7.85
N LEU A 18 -3.06 0.50 7.17
CA LEU A 18 -1.66 0.51 7.61
C LEU A 18 -1.03 1.90 7.48
N GLU A 19 -1.36 2.67 6.45
CA GLU A 19 -0.91 4.06 6.30
C GLU A 19 -1.49 4.97 7.39
N LYS A 20 -2.75 4.76 7.75
CA LYS A 20 -3.39 5.45 8.87
C LYS A 20 -2.73 5.11 10.20
N GLU A 21 -2.46 3.83 10.46
CA GLU A 21 -1.72 3.39 11.65
C GLU A 21 -0.31 4.00 11.71
N LEU A 22 0.38 4.08 10.58
CA LEU A 22 1.70 4.70 10.48
C LEU A 22 1.62 6.21 10.78
N SER A 23 0.61 6.92 10.28
CA SER A 23 0.44 8.36 10.47
C SER A 23 0.14 8.75 11.94
N ILE A 24 -0.49 7.86 12.71
CA ILE A 24 -0.78 8.07 14.14
C ILE A 24 0.48 7.88 14.99
N ARG A 25 1.45 7.10 14.51
CA ARG A 25 2.68 6.76 15.24
C ARG A 25 3.78 7.74 14.86
N GLU A 26 4.12 8.62 15.79
CA GLU A 26 5.21 9.57 15.59
C GLU A 26 6.56 8.85 15.55
N ASN A 27 7.26 8.94 14.41
CA ASN A 27 8.64 8.52 14.32
C ASN A 27 9.51 9.40 15.24
N ARG A 28 10.54 8.81 15.86
CA ARG A 28 11.46 9.51 16.76
C ARG A 28 12.90 9.29 16.35
N LEU A 29 13.72 10.30 16.56
CA LEU A 29 15.16 10.18 16.45
C LEU A 29 15.74 9.75 17.79
N ARG A 30 16.67 8.79 17.76
CA ARG A 30 17.45 8.38 18.93
C ARG A 30 18.92 8.68 18.70
N CYS A 31 19.50 9.43 19.61
CA CYS A 31 20.95 9.66 19.62
C CYS A 31 21.71 8.36 19.94
N VAL A 32 22.73 8.05 19.12
CA VAL A 32 23.57 6.87 19.33
C VAL A 32 24.47 7.04 20.55
N ASP A 33 24.94 8.26 20.83
CA ASP A 33 25.94 8.51 21.86
C ASP A 33 25.34 8.67 23.27
N CYS A 34 24.22 9.39 23.42
CA CYS A 34 23.61 9.59 24.74
C CYS A 34 22.27 8.88 24.94
N GLY A 35 21.71 8.25 23.90
CA GLY A 35 20.43 7.55 23.97
C GLY A 35 19.19 8.44 24.05
N HIS A 36 19.34 9.77 23.97
CA HIS A 36 18.22 10.73 24.00
C HIS A 36 17.27 10.53 22.81
N PHE A 37 15.95 10.65 23.08
CA PHE A 37 14.92 10.60 22.06
C PHE A 37 14.38 12.00 21.81
N GLN A 38 14.26 12.37 20.54
CA GLN A 38 13.67 13.62 20.10
C GLN A 38 12.73 13.39 18.91
N PRO A 39 11.74 14.29 18.68
CA PRO A 39 10.89 14.21 17.50
C PRO A 39 11.73 14.37 16.22
N VAL A 40 11.24 13.81 15.11
CA VAL A 40 11.81 14.09 13.79
C VAL A 40 11.46 15.54 13.45
N PRO A 41 12.42 16.42 13.15
CA PRO A 41 12.10 17.76 12.73
C PRO A 41 11.31 17.75 11.42
N ASP A 42 10.29 18.59 11.30
CA ASP A 42 9.56 18.81 10.06
C ASP A 42 10.49 19.56 9.08
N VAL A 43 11.34 18.81 8.39
CA VAL A 43 12.14 19.34 7.28
C VAL A 43 11.32 19.16 6.02
N GLU A 44 10.86 20.26 5.43
CA GLU A 44 10.29 20.21 4.07
C GLU A 44 11.35 19.59 3.15
N PRO A 45 10.97 18.60 2.28
CA PRO A 45 11.94 18.03 1.35
C PRO A 45 12.44 19.13 0.41
N GLU A 46 13.72 19.46 0.51
CA GLU A 46 14.35 20.35 -0.47
C GLU A 46 14.24 19.70 -1.86
N PRO A 47 13.95 20.48 -2.92
CA PRO A 47 13.80 19.95 -4.27
C PRO A 47 15.10 19.28 -4.71
N GLU A 48 14.98 18.07 -5.23
CA GLU A 48 16.10 17.31 -5.82
C GLU A 48 16.83 18.18 -6.85
N VAL A 49 18.05 18.57 -6.52
CA VAL A 49 18.92 19.33 -7.43
C VAL A 49 19.44 18.32 -8.44
N SER A 50 19.01 18.47 -9.70
CA SER A 50 19.49 17.70 -10.84
C SER A 50 21.02 17.78 -10.94
N GLU A 51 21.65 16.59 -11.06
CA GLU A 51 23.07 16.44 -11.34
C GLU A 51 23.48 17.21 -12.60
N SER A 52 24.33 18.23 -12.43
CA SER A 52 25.26 18.65 -13.47
C SER A 52 26.57 19.05 -12.82
N SER A 53 27.59 18.30 -13.24
CA SER A 53 29.01 18.41 -12.95
C SER A 53 29.57 19.84 -13.00
N GLU A 54 30.44 20.20 -12.03
CA GLU A 54 31.87 20.55 -12.20
C GLU A 54 32.42 21.21 -10.92
N GLU A 55 33.54 20.60 -10.46
CA GLU A 55 34.67 21.08 -9.69
C GLU A 55 34.50 22.14 -8.55
N GLY A 56 34.68 21.64 -7.32
CA GLY A 56 35.56 22.31 -6.35
C GLY A 56 35.02 23.49 -5.58
N GLU A 57 34.15 23.23 -4.60
CA GLU A 57 34.11 23.95 -3.31
C GLU A 57 33.48 23.03 -2.27
N GLU A 58 34.15 22.84 -1.13
CA GLU A 58 33.59 22.14 0.02
C GLU A 58 32.37 22.93 0.50
N VAL A 59 31.20 22.62 -0.07
CA VAL A 59 29.92 23.06 0.48
C VAL A 59 29.67 22.13 1.65
N GLU A 60 29.75 22.66 2.87
CA GLU A 60 29.23 22.02 4.07
C GLU A 60 27.79 21.59 3.73
N GLY A 61 27.60 20.28 3.48
CA GLY A 61 26.30 19.72 3.19
C GLY A 61 25.32 19.97 4.33
N PRO A 62 24.00 19.90 4.10
CA PRO A 62 23.02 20.17 5.12
C PRO A 62 23.30 19.24 6.31
N THR A 63 23.64 19.84 7.43
CA THR A 63 23.85 19.17 8.71
C THR A 63 22.55 18.43 9.05
N GLY A 64 22.61 17.11 9.07
CA GLY A 64 21.49 16.28 9.53
C GLY A 64 21.04 16.70 10.95
N PRO A 65 19.91 16.21 11.43
CA PRO A 65 19.40 16.59 12.72
C PRO A 65 20.41 16.24 13.82
N THR A 66 20.78 17.24 14.64
CA THR A 66 21.67 17.07 15.78
C THR A 66 20.88 16.73 17.03
N CYS A 67 21.52 16.05 17.99
CA CYS A 67 20.91 15.71 19.26
C CYS A 67 20.76 16.94 20.17
N ASP A 68 19.55 17.24 20.61
CA ASP A 68 19.24 18.37 21.51
C ASP A 68 19.94 18.26 22.88
N SER A 69 20.33 17.05 23.28
CA SER A 69 20.93 16.79 24.59
C SER A 69 22.46 16.87 24.58
N CYS A 70 23.14 16.34 23.55
CA CYS A 70 24.60 16.26 23.54
C CYS A 70 25.26 16.84 22.28
N GLY A 71 24.47 17.37 21.32
CA GLY A 71 24.99 17.96 20.08
C GLY A 71 25.55 16.97 19.08
N SER A 72 25.40 15.66 19.27
CA SER A 72 25.89 14.63 18.35
C SER A 72 25.04 14.61 17.09
N GLU A 73 25.70 14.47 15.92
CA GLU A 73 25.06 14.27 14.62
C GLU A 73 24.66 12.81 14.35
N ARG A 74 25.06 11.89 15.25
CA ARG A 74 24.80 10.45 15.11
C ARG A 74 23.39 10.09 15.59
N MET A 75 22.41 10.33 14.75
CA MET A 75 21.00 10.08 15.02
C MET A 75 20.49 8.88 14.21
N ASN A 76 19.73 8.00 14.87
CA ASN A 76 19.01 6.90 14.20
C ASN A 76 17.52 7.19 14.24
N LEU A 77 16.88 7.01 13.08
CA LEU A 77 15.41 7.05 12.98
C LEU A 77 14.85 5.76 13.59
N ILE A 78 14.00 5.91 14.60
CA ILE A 78 13.23 4.82 15.18
C ILE A 78 11.80 4.92 14.67
N GLU A 79 11.49 4.08 13.71
CA GLU A 79 10.12 3.92 13.21
C GLU A 79 9.28 3.19 14.27
N GLN A 80 8.13 3.75 14.62
CA GLN A 80 7.23 3.19 15.63
C GLN A 80 6.25 2.15 15.08
N ILE A 81 6.48 1.64 13.87
CA ILE A 81 5.71 0.56 13.28
C ILE A 81 6.35 -0.79 13.59
N GLN A 82 5.53 -1.79 13.91
CA GLN A 82 6.04 -3.15 14.10
C GLN A 82 6.58 -3.69 12.78
N TYR A 83 7.60 -4.55 12.86
CA TYR A 83 8.28 -5.09 11.68
C TYR A 83 7.32 -5.79 10.70
N GLU A 84 6.38 -6.58 11.23
CA GLU A 84 5.38 -7.30 10.44
C GLU A 84 4.43 -6.34 9.72
N HIS A 85 4.02 -5.26 10.38
CA HIS A 85 3.18 -4.23 9.76
C HIS A 85 3.93 -3.45 8.68
N LYS A 86 5.23 -3.20 8.88
CA LYS A 86 6.07 -2.57 7.85
C LYS A 86 6.19 -3.45 6.62
N LEU A 87 6.47 -4.75 6.78
CA LEU A 87 6.51 -5.69 5.66
C LEU A 87 5.18 -5.75 4.92
N ALA A 88 4.06 -5.78 5.66
CA ALA A 88 2.73 -5.77 5.06
C ALA A 88 2.47 -4.47 4.29
N LEU A 89 2.87 -3.32 4.85
CA LEU A 89 2.71 -2.01 4.20
C LEU A 89 3.54 -1.91 2.92
N ASP A 90 4.79 -2.34 2.95
CA ASP A 90 5.66 -2.36 1.76
C ASP A 90 5.09 -3.27 0.67
N HIS A 91 4.53 -4.43 1.08
CA HIS A 91 3.88 -5.36 0.16
C HIS A 91 2.64 -4.75 -0.50
N VAL A 92 1.73 -4.18 0.28
CA VAL A 92 0.50 -3.59 -0.28
C VAL A 92 0.77 -2.32 -1.10
N ARG A 93 1.80 -1.54 -0.79
CA ARG A 93 2.22 -0.39 -1.61
C ARG A 93 2.63 -0.77 -3.02
N ILE A 94 3.23 -1.95 -3.16
CA ILE A 94 3.65 -2.48 -4.47
C ILE A 94 2.48 -3.11 -5.22
N LEU A 95 1.60 -3.84 -4.53
CA LEU A 95 0.59 -4.69 -5.16
C LEU A 95 -0.79 -4.04 -5.27
N ALA A 96 -1.17 -3.12 -4.38
CA ALA A 96 -2.47 -2.48 -4.46
C ALA A 96 -2.55 -1.55 -5.68
N GLN A 97 -3.34 -1.97 -6.66
CA GLN A 97 -3.55 -1.25 -7.92
C GLN A 97 -4.78 -0.33 -7.89
N SER A 98 -5.64 -0.49 -6.90
CA SER A 98 -6.89 0.26 -6.74
C SER A 98 -6.99 0.94 -5.39
N THR A 99 -7.80 2.00 -5.33
CA THR A 99 -8.20 2.61 -4.07
C THR A 99 -9.37 1.84 -3.44
N PRO A 100 -9.62 1.97 -2.13
CA PRO A 100 -10.76 1.31 -1.47
C PRO A 100 -12.10 1.60 -2.15
N GLU A 101 -12.31 2.82 -2.63
CA GLU A 101 -13.55 3.23 -3.29
C GLU A 101 -13.76 2.49 -4.62
N ILE A 102 -12.68 2.38 -5.42
CA ILE A 102 -12.69 1.64 -6.69
C ILE A 102 -12.96 0.17 -6.42
N SER A 103 -12.25 -0.43 -5.46
CA SER A 103 -12.43 -1.82 -5.06
C SER A 103 -13.86 -2.11 -4.63
N LYS A 104 -14.43 -1.25 -3.79
CA LYS A 104 -15.82 -1.37 -3.33
C LYS A 104 -16.81 -1.30 -4.48
N SER A 105 -16.64 -0.34 -5.41
CA SER A 105 -17.51 -0.21 -6.57
C SER A 105 -17.45 -1.43 -7.50
N ILE A 106 -16.28 -2.05 -7.65
CA ILE A 106 -16.13 -3.28 -8.43
C ILE A 106 -16.85 -4.43 -7.72
N ILE A 107 -16.62 -4.61 -6.41
CA ILE A 107 -17.26 -5.65 -5.61
C ILE A 107 -18.78 -5.57 -5.73
N GLU A 108 -19.37 -4.39 -5.55
CA GLU A 108 -20.81 -4.16 -5.66
C GLU A 108 -21.38 -4.55 -7.04
N LYS A 109 -20.60 -4.41 -8.11
CA LYS A 109 -21.03 -4.77 -9.47
C LYS A 109 -20.91 -6.26 -9.79
N VAL A 110 -19.94 -6.96 -9.18
CA VAL A 110 -19.67 -8.36 -9.54
C VAL A 110 -20.28 -9.37 -8.56
N ILE A 111 -20.65 -8.96 -7.35
CA ILE A 111 -21.17 -9.87 -6.31
C ILE A 111 -22.50 -10.54 -6.69
N ASP A 112 -23.30 -9.92 -7.57
CA ASP A 112 -24.56 -10.47 -8.04
C ASP A 112 -24.43 -11.54 -9.11
N LEU A 113 -23.17 -11.81 -9.60
CA LEU A 113 -22.93 -12.84 -10.59
C LEU A 113 -22.97 -14.25 -9.95
N GLU A 114 -23.49 -15.24 -10.68
CA GLU A 114 -23.82 -16.58 -10.16
C GLU A 114 -22.64 -17.32 -9.51
N HIS A 115 -21.41 -17.10 -10.03
CA HIS A 115 -20.21 -17.80 -9.57
C HIS A 115 -19.22 -16.92 -8.79
N VAL A 116 -19.65 -15.73 -8.39
CA VAL A 116 -18.81 -14.76 -7.65
C VAL A 116 -19.33 -14.65 -6.22
N ASP A 117 -18.53 -15.10 -5.27
CA ASP A 117 -18.72 -14.86 -3.84
C ASP A 117 -17.85 -13.68 -3.35
N ASP A 118 -17.96 -13.32 -2.08
CA ASP A 118 -17.19 -12.23 -1.47
C ASP A 118 -15.68 -12.38 -1.67
N TYR A 119 -15.17 -13.61 -1.61
CA TYR A 119 -13.75 -13.91 -1.80
C TYR A 119 -13.30 -13.65 -3.24
N TYR A 120 -14.09 -14.09 -4.22
CA TYR A 120 -13.76 -13.84 -5.64
C TYR A 120 -14.00 -12.39 -6.02
N ALA A 121 -15.01 -11.72 -5.45
CA ALA A 121 -15.25 -10.30 -5.66
C ALA A 121 -14.06 -9.45 -5.19
N ALA A 122 -13.54 -9.73 -3.99
CA ALA A 122 -12.33 -9.06 -3.48
C ALA A 122 -11.10 -9.33 -4.36
N LYS A 123 -10.90 -10.57 -4.82
CA LYS A 123 -9.80 -10.92 -5.75
C LYS A 123 -9.91 -10.18 -7.09
N ILE A 124 -11.11 -10.08 -7.66
CA ILE A 124 -11.33 -9.33 -8.90
C ILE A 124 -10.98 -7.86 -8.69
N ALA A 125 -11.38 -7.28 -7.56
CA ALA A 125 -11.08 -5.90 -7.22
C ALA A 125 -9.58 -5.61 -6.99
N ASP A 126 -8.81 -6.60 -6.50
CA ASP A 126 -7.37 -6.49 -6.30
C ASP A 126 -6.56 -6.69 -7.58
N ILE A 127 -6.98 -7.65 -8.44
CA ILE A 127 -6.24 -8.03 -9.65
C ILE A 127 -6.58 -7.12 -10.83
N LEU A 128 -7.80 -6.58 -10.88
CA LEU A 128 -8.32 -5.75 -11.98
C LEU A 128 -8.19 -6.43 -13.35
N PRO A 129 -8.79 -7.60 -13.57
CA PRO A 129 -8.62 -8.36 -14.80
C PRO A 129 -9.15 -7.60 -16.02
N MET A 130 -8.31 -7.45 -17.05
CA MET A 130 -8.64 -6.74 -18.30
C MET A 130 -8.85 -7.69 -19.49
N HIS A 131 -8.43 -8.95 -19.34
CA HIS A 131 -8.53 -9.96 -20.38
C HIS A 131 -9.25 -11.22 -19.88
N PRO A 132 -9.92 -11.98 -20.78
CA PRO A 132 -10.61 -13.23 -20.42
C PRO A 132 -9.70 -14.25 -19.73
N ASP A 133 -8.42 -14.30 -20.06
CA ASP A 133 -7.49 -15.25 -19.46
C ASP A 133 -7.11 -14.88 -18.03
N ASP A 134 -7.09 -13.58 -17.69
CA ASP A 134 -6.91 -13.11 -16.32
C ASP A 134 -8.06 -13.58 -15.44
N VAL A 135 -9.31 -13.40 -15.92
CA VAL A 135 -10.52 -13.88 -15.23
C VAL A 135 -10.46 -15.40 -15.04
N ARG A 136 -10.13 -16.16 -16.09
CA ARG A 136 -9.99 -17.62 -15.97
C ARG A 136 -8.93 -18.03 -14.97
N SER A 137 -7.84 -17.28 -14.86
CA SER A 137 -6.77 -17.55 -13.90
C SER A 137 -7.21 -17.36 -12.44
N ILE A 138 -8.07 -16.38 -12.17
CA ILE A 138 -8.65 -16.16 -10.84
C ILE A 138 -9.44 -17.39 -10.38
N PHE A 139 -10.24 -18.00 -11.28
CA PHE A 139 -11.10 -19.15 -11.01
C PHE A 139 -10.47 -20.50 -11.37
N ALA A 140 -9.17 -20.56 -11.66
CA ALA A 140 -8.50 -21.77 -12.16
C ALA A 140 -8.55 -22.98 -11.21
N ARG A 141 -8.85 -22.79 -9.93
CA ARG A 141 -8.95 -23.85 -8.92
C ARG A 141 -10.38 -24.38 -8.75
N GLU A 142 -11.34 -23.71 -9.34
CA GLU A 142 -12.74 -24.09 -9.22
C GLU A 142 -13.10 -25.28 -10.14
N ARG A 143 -14.16 -26.01 -9.76
CA ARG A 143 -14.65 -27.18 -10.51
C ARG A 143 -15.64 -26.80 -11.60
N PHE A 144 -16.03 -25.53 -11.69
CA PHE A 144 -16.91 -25.00 -12.73
C PHE A 144 -16.10 -24.17 -13.75
N SER A 145 -16.71 -23.87 -14.86
CA SER A 145 -16.15 -22.98 -15.88
C SER A 145 -17.08 -21.80 -16.07
N LEU A 146 -16.54 -20.59 -15.97
CA LEU A 146 -17.31 -19.38 -16.23
C LEU A 146 -17.78 -19.31 -17.68
N GLY A 147 -19.02 -18.89 -17.86
CA GLY A 147 -19.57 -18.57 -19.17
C GLY A 147 -18.88 -17.35 -19.78
N ARG A 148 -18.97 -17.23 -21.12
CA ARG A 148 -18.42 -16.06 -21.82
C ARG A 148 -19.06 -14.76 -21.31
N ASP A 149 -20.37 -14.77 -21.12
CA ASP A 149 -21.15 -13.58 -20.69
C ASP A 149 -20.75 -13.12 -19.28
N GLU A 150 -20.46 -14.07 -18.36
CA GLU A 150 -19.95 -13.74 -17.02
C GLU A 150 -18.54 -13.12 -17.08
N ILE A 151 -17.65 -13.71 -17.89
CA ILE A 151 -16.30 -13.18 -18.09
C ILE A 151 -16.36 -11.75 -18.63
N ASP A 152 -17.19 -11.53 -19.65
CA ASP A 152 -17.37 -10.22 -20.25
C ASP A 152 -17.99 -9.22 -19.24
N SER A 153 -18.92 -9.67 -18.40
CA SER A 153 -19.52 -8.85 -17.33
C SER A 153 -18.48 -8.41 -16.28
N ILE A 154 -17.60 -9.32 -15.85
CA ILE A 154 -16.51 -9.01 -14.92
C ILE A 154 -15.57 -7.97 -15.54
N ILE A 155 -15.11 -8.18 -16.76
CA ILE A 155 -14.20 -7.26 -17.45
C ILE A 155 -14.85 -5.88 -17.64
N ASN A 156 -16.13 -5.84 -18.02
CA ASN A 156 -16.84 -4.58 -18.20
C ASN A 156 -17.00 -3.82 -16.86
N ALA A 157 -17.33 -4.52 -15.77
CA ALA A 157 -17.41 -3.92 -14.45
C ALA A 157 -16.08 -3.26 -14.03
N VAL A 158 -14.95 -3.93 -14.30
CA VAL A 158 -13.62 -3.38 -14.02
C VAL A 158 -13.33 -2.18 -14.90
N ARG A 159 -13.54 -2.26 -16.21
CA ARG A 159 -13.28 -1.16 -17.17
C ARG A 159 -14.10 0.07 -16.86
N GLU A 160 -15.40 -0.09 -16.63
CA GLU A 160 -16.28 1.03 -16.30
C GLU A 160 -15.87 1.75 -15.02
N THR A 161 -15.34 1.01 -14.05
CA THR A 161 -14.97 1.58 -12.75
C THR A 161 -13.58 2.20 -12.78
N THR A 162 -12.62 1.62 -13.53
CA THR A 162 -11.25 2.14 -13.65
C THR A 162 -11.11 3.20 -14.73
N GLY A 163 -12.08 3.35 -15.63
CA GLY A 163 -12.04 4.29 -16.76
C GLY A 163 -11.08 3.89 -17.88
N ALA A 164 -10.76 2.60 -18.00
CA ALA A 164 -9.80 2.04 -18.95
C ALA A 164 -10.48 1.48 -20.22
#